data_e6609f1135edd154e86011e426562aff
#
_entry.id   e6609f1135edd154e86011e426562aff
#
_cell.length_a   1.000
_cell.length_b   1.000
_cell.length_c   1.000
_cell.angle_alpha   90.00
_cell.angle_beta   90.00
_cell.angle_gamma   90.00
#
_symmetry.space_group_name_H-M   'P 1'
#
loop_
_entity.id
_entity.type
_entity.pdbx_description
1 polymer ?
#
loop_
_entity_poly.entity_id
_entity_poly.type
_entity_poly.pdbx_seq_one_letter_code
_entity_poly.pdbx_strand_id
1 'polypeptide(L)'
;MSLQDVSVKNEYRSLIDNVVQEFYIPLLEQAKVYKRAVGFFSSSSLVEITKGIATMASNGGKIQIVASPYLSDEDIEAIQKGYSERNSIIERAILRQITGEQVDYYSMQRLNLLACLIADGILDIRIAYTEEKDGIGMYHEKMGLIEDGEGNVVAFSGSMNESATAMSINYETIDVFRSWGEQNEADRVRLKENAFFSIWNDSEPNIKVLEFPSISQALIEKYRKAPPNFDLDKEQFPPKEKKIRTLKDGNIEIVTSAIGPRIPENISLHDYQKDAIASWVGENYHGIFDMATGTGKTFTGLGAISKLSEDLNDKLAVIIVCPYQHLVEQWVEDVVRFNMKPIIGYSSSPQKDWKQRLSKAVRDQKIRADKSFFCFVCTLSLIHI
;
A
#
# COMPACT_ATOMS: atom_id res chain seq x y z
N MET A 1 -22.85 3.48 -18.84
CA MET A 1 -21.57 3.12 -19.46
C MET A 1 -21.18 1.76 -18.94
N SER A 2 -20.64 0.93 -19.80
CA SER A 2 -20.33 -0.48 -19.50
C SER A 2 -18.84 -0.67 -19.33
N LEU A 3 -18.42 -1.72 -18.62
CA LEU A 3 -17.02 -2.13 -18.57
C LEU A 3 -16.45 -2.45 -19.97
N GLN A 4 -17.30 -2.80 -20.91
CA GLN A 4 -16.89 -3.03 -22.30
C GLN A 4 -16.41 -1.77 -23.02
N ASP A 5 -16.81 -0.58 -22.55
CA ASP A 5 -16.39 0.70 -23.11
C ASP A 5 -14.98 1.11 -22.63
N VAL A 6 -14.43 0.41 -21.63
CA VAL A 6 -13.11 0.69 -21.06
C VAL A 6 -12.04 -0.11 -21.81
N SER A 7 -11.02 0.58 -22.30
CA SER A 7 -9.85 -0.10 -22.91
C SER A 7 -8.97 -0.74 -21.84
N VAL A 8 -8.90 -2.07 -21.82
CA VAL A 8 -8.19 -2.85 -20.82
C VAL A 8 -7.12 -3.72 -21.50
N LYS A 9 -5.89 -3.68 -20.99
CA LYS A 9 -4.79 -4.55 -21.41
C LYS A 9 -4.97 -5.94 -20.81
N ASN A 10 -4.34 -6.95 -21.40
CA ASN A 10 -4.35 -8.31 -20.87
C ASN A 10 -3.41 -8.49 -19.66
N GLU A 11 -2.43 -7.60 -19.50
CA GLU A 11 -1.46 -7.59 -18.42
C GLU A 11 -1.09 -6.15 -18.05
N TYR A 12 -0.86 -5.90 -16.76
CA TYR A 12 -0.28 -4.66 -16.25
C TYR A 12 0.90 -4.96 -15.32
N ARG A 13 1.89 -4.06 -15.36
CA ARG A 13 3.11 -4.13 -14.54
C ARG A 13 3.31 -2.80 -13.83
N SER A 14 3.25 -2.79 -12.51
CA SER A 14 3.16 -1.57 -11.70
C SER A 14 4.26 -0.52 -11.91
N LEU A 15 5.47 -0.92 -12.33
CA LEU A 15 6.55 0.05 -12.61
C LEU A 15 6.63 0.48 -14.09
N ILE A 16 5.84 -0.14 -14.95
CA ILE A 16 5.77 0.16 -16.40
C ILE A 16 4.48 0.90 -16.68
N ASP A 17 3.38 0.37 -16.17
CA ASP A 17 2.02 0.90 -16.34
C ASP A 17 1.62 1.70 -15.11
N ASN A 18 0.80 2.71 -15.28
CA ASN A 18 0.11 3.34 -14.15
C ASN A 18 -1.18 2.56 -13.86
N VAL A 19 -1.04 1.47 -13.10
CA VAL A 19 -2.14 0.52 -12.83
C VAL A 19 -3.34 1.23 -12.19
N VAL A 20 -3.10 2.24 -11.35
CA VAL A 20 -4.17 3.02 -10.72
C VAL A 20 -4.97 3.80 -11.76
N GLN A 21 -4.30 4.54 -12.64
CA GLN A 21 -4.94 5.42 -13.62
C GLN A 21 -5.39 4.70 -14.89
N GLU A 22 -4.71 3.61 -15.27
CA GLU A 22 -4.99 2.90 -16.51
C GLU A 22 -5.92 1.69 -16.32
N PHE A 23 -6.04 1.18 -15.09
CA PHE A 23 -6.83 -0.01 -14.79
C PHE A 23 -7.89 0.25 -13.71
N TYR A 24 -7.49 0.55 -12.45
CA TYR A 24 -8.45 0.62 -11.35
C TYR A 24 -9.47 1.74 -11.51
N ILE A 25 -9.05 2.99 -11.71
CA ILE A 25 -9.97 4.13 -11.74
C ILE A 25 -10.98 4.00 -12.89
N PRO A 26 -10.58 3.76 -14.16
CA PRO A 26 -11.54 3.68 -15.26
C PRO A 26 -12.56 2.55 -15.09
N LEU A 27 -12.15 1.42 -14.55
CA LEU A 27 -13.07 0.28 -14.33
C LEU A 27 -13.99 0.54 -13.13
N LEU A 28 -13.48 1.07 -12.02
CA LEU A 28 -14.29 1.37 -10.84
C LEU A 28 -15.33 2.47 -11.10
N GLU A 29 -15.06 3.42 -11.98
CA GLU A 29 -16.02 4.45 -12.40
C GLU A 29 -17.26 3.84 -13.11
N GLN A 30 -17.15 2.65 -13.70
CA GLN A 30 -18.24 1.93 -14.34
C GLN A 30 -18.82 0.81 -13.45
N ALA A 31 -18.17 0.49 -12.35
CA ALA A 31 -18.48 -0.66 -11.52
C ALA A 31 -19.73 -0.50 -10.65
N LYS A 32 -20.41 -1.60 -10.42
CA LYS A 32 -21.43 -1.80 -9.37
C LYS A 32 -20.91 -2.63 -8.22
N VAL A 33 -20.00 -3.57 -8.50
CA VAL A 33 -19.40 -4.39 -7.46
C VAL A 33 -17.90 -4.51 -7.69
N TYR A 34 -17.13 -4.25 -6.63
CA TYR A 34 -15.70 -4.55 -6.60
C TYR A 34 -15.44 -5.61 -5.54
N LYS A 35 -14.92 -6.76 -5.96
CA LYS A 35 -14.59 -7.88 -5.10
C LYS A 35 -13.07 -8.07 -5.07
N ARG A 36 -12.50 -8.25 -3.89
CA ARG A 36 -11.04 -8.40 -3.73
C ARG A 36 -10.71 -9.48 -2.70
N ALA A 37 -9.88 -10.43 -3.08
CA ALA A 37 -9.33 -11.43 -2.18
C ALA A 37 -7.80 -11.30 -2.16
N VAL A 38 -7.20 -11.02 -1.00
CA VAL A 38 -5.78 -10.64 -0.86
C VAL A 38 -5.15 -11.21 0.39
N GLY A 39 -3.85 -11.48 0.29
CA GLY A 39 -3.04 -11.84 1.45
C GLY A 39 -2.76 -10.68 2.40
N PHE A 40 -2.88 -9.44 1.93
CA PHE A 40 -2.67 -8.24 2.73
C PHE A 40 -3.56 -7.10 2.25
N PHE A 41 -4.25 -6.45 3.17
CA PHE A 41 -5.06 -5.26 2.93
C PHE A 41 -4.65 -4.14 3.89
N SER A 42 -4.51 -2.93 3.38
CA SER A 42 -4.35 -1.73 4.19
C SER A 42 -5.29 -0.62 3.72
N SER A 43 -5.70 0.26 4.63
CA SER A 43 -6.55 1.41 4.28
C SER A 43 -5.90 2.38 3.28
N SER A 44 -4.58 2.32 3.10
CA SER A 44 -3.85 3.16 2.16
C SER A 44 -4.18 2.85 0.69
N SER A 45 -4.55 1.60 0.36
CA SER A 45 -4.95 1.26 -1.00
C SER A 45 -6.21 1.98 -1.45
N LEU A 46 -7.16 2.17 -0.53
CA LEU A 46 -8.41 2.87 -0.83
C LEU A 46 -8.18 4.32 -1.25
N VAL A 47 -7.11 4.95 -0.76
CA VAL A 47 -6.74 6.31 -1.14
C VAL A 47 -6.27 6.38 -2.59
N GLU A 48 -5.45 5.43 -3.01
CA GLU A 48 -4.92 5.37 -4.38
C GLU A 48 -6.05 5.26 -5.44
N ILE A 49 -7.13 4.56 -5.11
CA ILE A 49 -8.28 4.33 -6.00
C ILE A 49 -9.52 5.13 -5.60
N THR A 50 -9.34 6.15 -4.73
CA THR A 50 -10.46 6.92 -4.13
C THR A 50 -11.40 7.50 -5.18
N LYS A 51 -10.88 8.02 -6.29
CA LYS A 51 -11.68 8.61 -7.36
C LYS A 51 -12.64 7.60 -7.98
N GLY A 52 -12.16 6.39 -8.25
CA GLY A 52 -13.01 5.30 -8.76
C GLY A 52 -14.04 4.87 -7.72
N ILE A 53 -13.64 4.75 -6.45
CA ILE A 53 -14.54 4.42 -5.34
C ILE A 53 -15.63 5.48 -5.17
N ALA A 54 -15.29 6.76 -5.26
CA ALA A 54 -16.26 7.86 -5.13
C ALA A 54 -17.37 7.75 -6.17
N THR A 55 -17.01 7.54 -7.44
CA THR A 55 -17.96 7.37 -8.53
C THR A 55 -18.81 6.11 -8.34
N MET A 56 -18.16 4.98 -8.01
CA MET A 56 -18.85 3.72 -7.75
C MET A 56 -19.84 3.85 -6.57
N ALA A 57 -19.42 4.47 -5.46
CA ALA A 57 -20.25 4.70 -4.29
C ALA A 57 -21.48 5.59 -4.62
N SER A 58 -21.28 6.68 -5.36
CA SER A 58 -22.37 7.56 -5.81
C SER A 58 -23.39 6.84 -6.68
N ASN A 59 -22.97 5.81 -7.40
CA ASN A 59 -23.81 4.94 -8.23
C ASN A 59 -24.44 3.77 -7.45
N GLY A 60 -24.33 3.73 -6.12
CA GLY A 60 -24.86 2.67 -5.27
C GLY A 60 -24.04 1.37 -5.34
N GLY A 61 -22.79 1.46 -5.74
CA GLY A 61 -21.89 0.30 -5.83
C GLY A 61 -21.43 -0.20 -4.46
N LYS A 62 -20.85 -1.41 -4.44
CA LYS A 62 -20.38 -2.10 -3.23
C LYS A 62 -19.00 -2.69 -3.41
N ILE A 63 -18.25 -2.71 -2.30
CA ILE A 63 -16.90 -3.29 -2.20
C ILE A 63 -16.95 -4.46 -1.23
N GLN A 64 -16.40 -5.60 -1.65
CA GLN A 64 -16.26 -6.81 -0.83
C GLN A 64 -14.79 -7.22 -0.78
N ILE A 65 -14.21 -7.19 0.40
CA ILE A 65 -12.79 -7.55 0.60
C ILE A 65 -12.68 -8.77 1.49
N VAL A 66 -11.92 -9.77 1.03
CA VAL A 66 -11.43 -10.86 1.88
C VAL A 66 -9.94 -10.65 2.06
N ALA A 67 -9.50 -10.52 3.30
CA ALA A 67 -8.10 -10.26 3.64
C ALA A 67 -7.58 -11.27 4.66
N SER A 68 -6.30 -11.63 4.55
CA SER A 68 -5.63 -12.42 5.58
C SER A 68 -5.13 -11.52 6.70
N PRO A 69 -5.29 -11.90 7.97
CA PRO A 69 -4.64 -11.20 9.07
C PRO A 69 -3.14 -11.49 9.05
N TYR A 70 -2.33 -10.50 9.33
CA TYR A 70 -0.91 -10.73 9.62
C TYR A 70 -0.78 -11.13 11.10
N LEU A 71 -0.57 -12.42 11.34
CA LEU A 71 -0.38 -12.98 12.66
C LEU A 71 1.12 -12.99 13.00
N SER A 72 1.49 -12.49 14.18
CA SER A 72 2.83 -12.67 14.73
C SER A 72 3.03 -14.11 15.25
N ASP A 73 4.27 -14.51 15.48
CA ASP A 73 4.56 -15.82 16.05
C ASP A 73 3.87 -16.01 17.41
N GLU A 74 3.77 -14.96 18.23
CA GLU A 74 3.06 -14.95 19.50
C GLU A 74 1.54 -15.11 19.32
N ASP A 75 0.95 -14.48 18.29
CA ASP A 75 -0.46 -14.64 17.95
C ASP A 75 -0.74 -16.11 17.54
N ILE A 76 0.15 -16.71 16.72
CA ILE A 76 0.04 -18.10 16.27
C ILE A 76 0.15 -19.07 17.46
N GLU A 77 1.16 -18.88 18.33
CA GLU A 77 1.31 -19.69 19.55
C GLU A 77 0.09 -19.59 20.47
N ALA A 78 -0.45 -18.37 20.67
CA ALA A 78 -1.62 -18.16 21.50
C ALA A 78 -2.85 -18.92 20.94
N ILE A 79 -3.02 -18.91 19.62
CA ILE A 79 -4.09 -19.64 18.94
C ILE A 79 -3.90 -21.15 19.09
N GLN A 80 -2.69 -21.67 18.89
CA GLN A 80 -2.37 -23.11 19.00
C GLN A 80 -2.55 -23.66 20.42
N LYS A 81 -2.29 -22.84 21.44
CA LYS A 81 -2.51 -23.20 22.86
C LYS A 81 -3.99 -23.31 23.25
N GLY A 82 -4.90 -23.10 22.31
CA GLY A 82 -6.34 -23.33 22.50
C GLY A 82 -7.03 -22.32 23.40
N TYR A 83 -6.54 -21.11 23.45
CA TYR A 83 -7.20 -20.04 24.18
C TYR A 83 -8.59 -19.77 23.61
N SER A 84 -9.58 -19.61 24.48
CA SER A 84 -10.98 -19.32 24.14
C SER A 84 -11.18 -17.99 23.40
N GLU A 85 -10.12 -17.24 23.20
CA GLU A 85 -10.09 -15.91 22.59
C GLU A 85 -9.51 -15.87 21.16
N ARG A 86 -9.48 -17.02 20.47
CA ARG A 86 -8.90 -17.12 19.11
C ARG A 86 -9.39 -16.01 18.18
N ASN A 87 -10.70 -15.80 18.11
CA ASN A 87 -11.27 -14.78 17.24
C ASN A 87 -10.82 -13.38 17.65
N SER A 88 -10.71 -13.09 18.94
CA SER A 88 -10.26 -11.77 19.41
C SER A 88 -8.77 -11.51 19.12
N ILE A 89 -7.94 -12.55 19.03
CA ILE A 89 -6.53 -12.41 18.61
C ILE A 89 -6.46 -12.08 17.14
N ILE A 90 -7.20 -12.80 16.30
CA ILE A 90 -7.30 -12.57 14.86
C ILE A 90 -7.84 -11.14 14.58
N GLU A 91 -8.89 -10.76 15.30
CA GLU A 91 -9.48 -9.42 15.20
C GLU A 91 -8.49 -8.32 15.56
N ARG A 92 -7.73 -8.47 16.63
CA ARG A 92 -6.68 -7.51 17.01
C ARG A 92 -5.56 -7.42 15.98
N ALA A 93 -5.15 -8.55 15.40
CA ALA A 93 -4.11 -8.59 14.37
C ALA A 93 -4.53 -7.80 13.13
N ILE A 94 -5.75 -8.02 12.63
CA ILE A 94 -6.23 -7.30 11.46
C ILE A 94 -6.50 -5.82 11.76
N LEU A 95 -6.98 -5.50 12.95
CA LEU A 95 -7.18 -4.11 13.35
C LEU A 95 -5.86 -3.34 13.36
N ARG A 96 -4.78 -3.93 13.90
CA ARG A 96 -3.41 -3.38 13.81
C ARG A 96 -3.00 -3.13 12.36
N GLN A 97 -3.24 -4.11 11.50
CA GLN A 97 -2.90 -4.04 10.07
C GLN A 97 -3.64 -2.91 9.34
N ILE A 98 -4.94 -2.76 9.61
CA ILE A 98 -5.79 -1.75 8.96
C ILE A 98 -5.47 -0.34 9.46
N THR A 99 -5.30 -0.17 10.78
CA THR A 99 -5.17 1.16 11.39
C THR A 99 -3.75 1.69 11.37
N GLY A 100 -2.73 0.81 11.33
CA GLY A 100 -1.34 1.20 11.58
C GLY A 100 -1.13 1.73 13.00
N GLU A 101 0.10 2.05 13.35
CA GLU A 101 0.46 2.53 14.70
C GLU A 101 0.50 4.07 14.82
N GLN A 102 0.65 4.79 13.71
CA GLN A 102 0.72 6.25 13.75
C GLN A 102 -0.57 6.91 13.27
N VAL A 103 -0.97 7.93 14.02
CA VAL A 103 -2.17 8.72 13.78
C VAL A 103 -1.74 10.13 13.36
N ASP A 104 -1.27 10.26 12.11
CA ASP A 104 -1.12 11.56 11.49
C ASP A 104 -2.44 12.04 10.85
N TYR A 105 -2.45 13.26 10.35
CA TYR A 105 -3.64 13.84 9.71
C TYR A 105 -4.15 12.97 8.55
N TYR A 106 -3.27 12.49 7.68
CA TYR A 106 -3.64 11.69 6.50
C TYR A 106 -4.12 10.30 6.90
N SER A 107 -3.48 9.66 7.86
CA SER A 107 -3.95 8.39 8.43
C SER A 107 -5.34 8.52 9.02
N MET A 108 -5.62 9.63 9.72
CA MET A 108 -6.96 9.90 10.25
C MET A 108 -7.99 10.09 9.13
N GLN A 109 -7.65 10.78 8.05
CA GLN A 109 -8.55 10.94 6.91
C GLN A 109 -8.82 9.61 6.21
N ARG A 110 -7.80 8.77 6.02
CA ARG A 110 -7.94 7.41 5.47
C ARG A 110 -8.88 6.55 6.32
N LEU A 111 -8.66 6.56 7.62
CA LEU A 111 -9.46 5.77 8.56
C LEU A 111 -10.90 6.32 8.68
N ASN A 112 -11.08 7.63 8.56
CA ASN A 112 -12.41 8.22 8.48
C ASN A 112 -13.12 7.79 7.17
N LEU A 113 -12.45 7.80 6.03
CA LEU A 113 -12.99 7.31 4.76
C LEU A 113 -13.39 5.83 4.89
N LEU A 114 -12.50 4.98 5.39
CA LEU A 114 -12.76 3.56 5.63
C LEU A 114 -14.00 3.36 6.52
N ALA A 115 -14.07 4.07 7.64
CA ALA A 115 -15.18 3.99 8.58
C ALA A 115 -16.50 4.47 7.97
N CYS A 116 -16.48 5.50 7.13
CA CYS A 116 -17.66 5.96 6.39
C CYS A 116 -18.14 4.91 5.38
N LEU A 117 -17.23 4.34 4.58
CA LEU A 117 -17.58 3.31 3.59
C LEU A 117 -18.21 2.06 4.25
N ILE A 118 -17.69 1.65 5.43
CA ILE A 118 -18.26 0.55 6.21
C ILE A 118 -19.65 0.94 6.75
N ALA A 119 -19.77 2.11 7.37
CA ALA A 119 -21.02 2.56 8.00
C ALA A 119 -22.14 2.76 6.98
N ASP A 120 -21.82 3.19 5.78
CA ASP A 120 -22.78 3.41 4.70
C ASP A 120 -23.09 2.10 3.95
N GLY A 121 -22.52 0.96 4.39
CA GLY A 121 -22.72 -0.37 3.79
C GLY A 121 -22.17 -0.49 2.36
N ILE A 122 -21.21 0.37 2.01
CA ILE A 122 -20.51 0.34 0.73
C ILE A 122 -19.39 -0.68 0.78
N LEU A 123 -18.65 -0.76 1.89
CA LEU A 123 -17.53 -1.67 2.09
C LEU A 123 -17.87 -2.73 3.12
N ASP A 124 -17.70 -4.00 2.75
CA ASP A 124 -17.74 -5.16 3.64
C ASP A 124 -16.38 -5.87 3.60
N ILE A 125 -15.84 -6.19 4.78
CA ILE A 125 -14.53 -6.86 4.93
C ILE A 125 -14.74 -8.16 5.70
N ARG A 126 -14.16 -9.25 5.18
CA ARG A 126 -14.07 -10.54 5.85
C ARG A 126 -12.63 -10.96 6.01
N ILE A 127 -12.36 -11.77 7.04
CA ILE A 127 -11.02 -12.28 7.33
C ILE A 127 -10.96 -13.74 6.90
N ALA A 128 -9.94 -14.09 6.08
CA ALA A 128 -9.65 -15.46 5.68
C ALA A 128 -8.30 -15.93 6.22
N TYR A 129 -8.25 -17.16 6.68
CA TYR A 129 -7.03 -17.88 7.05
C TYR A 129 -7.17 -19.35 6.70
N THR A 130 -6.04 -20.06 6.52
CA THR A 130 -6.05 -21.50 6.31
C THR A 130 -6.00 -22.24 7.64
N GLU A 131 -6.74 -23.33 7.75
CA GLU A 131 -6.77 -24.17 8.94
C GLU A 131 -6.50 -25.62 8.54
N GLU A 132 -5.38 -26.16 9.00
CA GLU A 132 -5.01 -27.56 8.88
C GLU A 132 -4.91 -28.21 10.27
N LYS A 133 -4.81 -29.56 10.31
CA LYS A 133 -4.74 -30.33 11.58
C LYS A 133 -3.62 -29.88 12.50
N ASP A 134 -2.54 -29.34 11.94
CA ASP A 134 -1.30 -29.02 12.66
C ASP A 134 -1.05 -27.51 12.80
N GLY A 135 -1.97 -26.64 12.34
CA GLY A 135 -1.76 -25.19 12.48
C GLY A 135 -2.68 -24.30 11.68
N ILE A 136 -2.46 -23.01 11.85
CA ILE A 136 -3.11 -21.93 11.10
C ILE A 136 -2.08 -21.36 10.15
N GLY A 137 -2.46 -21.25 8.87
CA GLY A 137 -1.66 -20.63 7.84
C GLY A 137 -2.28 -19.33 7.31
N MET A 138 -1.51 -18.63 6.53
CA MET A 138 -1.94 -17.40 5.89
C MET A 138 -2.71 -17.68 4.60
N TYR A 139 -3.87 -17.05 4.42
CA TYR A 139 -4.50 -16.94 3.11
C TYR A 139 -3.72 -15.97 2.25
N HIS A 140 -3.23 -16.39 1.09
CA HIS A 140 -2.26 -15.60 0.32
C HIS A 140 -2.62 -15.45 -1.18
N GLU A 141 -3.88 -15.60 -1.53
CA GLU A 141 -4.35 -15.32 -2.90
C GLU A 141 -4.33 -13.81 -3.18
N LYS A 142 -4.29 -13.47 -4.45
CA LYS A 142 -4.41 -12.08 -4.93
C LYS A 142 -5.22 -12.08 -6.19
N MET A 143 -6.53 -12.01 -6.04
CA MET A 143 -7.46 -11.87 -7.14
C MET A 143 -8.46 -10.75 -6.92
N GLY A 144 -9.02 -10.22 -7.99
CA GLY A 144 -10.10 -9.25 -7.94
C GLY A 144 -11.09 -9.44 -9.08
N LEU A 145 -12.29 -8.94 -8.85
CA LEU A 145 -13.40 -8.92 -9.80
C LEU A 145 -14.02 -7.52 -9.77
N ILE A 146 -14.24 -6.96 -10.94
CA ILE A 146 -14.95 -5.69 -11.11
C ILE A 146 -16.14 -5.99 -12.00
N GLU A 147 -17.36 -5.71 -11.53
CA GLU A 147 -18.62 -6.04 -12.19
C GLU A 147 -19.42 -4.76 -12.41
N ASP A 148 -20.00 -4.57 -13.60
CA ASP A 148 -20.90 -3.47 -13.92
C ASP A 148 -22.38 -3.83 -13.69
N GLY A 149 -23.28 -2.88 -14.01
CA GLY A 149 -24.73 -3.08 -13.87
C GLY A 149 -25.35 -3.94 -14.97
N GLU A 150 -24.61 -4.30 -16.01
CA GLU A 150 -25.04 -5.13 -17.13
C GLU A 150 -24.58 -6.59 -17.00
N GLY A 151 -23.82 -6.91 -15.94
CA GLY A 151 -23.28 -8.25 -15.68
C GLY A 151 -21.97 -8.53 -16.40
N ASN A 152 -21.29 -7.51 -16.95
CA ASN A 152 -19.95 -7.67 -17.47
C ASN A 152 -18.96 -7.69 -16.30
N VAL A 153 -17.98 -8.58 -16.37
CA VAL A 153 -16.99 -8.80 -15.32
C VAL A 153 -15.59 -8.72 -15.90
N VAL A 154 -14.74 -7.93 -15.25
CA VAL A 154 -13.28 -7.98 -15.39
C VAL A 154 -12.71 -8.70 -14.19
N ALA A 155 -12.09 -9.85 -14.42
CA ALA A 155 -11.34 -10.58 -13.40
C ALA A 155 -9.85 -10.32 -13.56
N PHE A 156 -9.13 -10.27 -12.46
CA PHE A 156 -7.67 -10.14 -12.48
C PHE A 156 -7.01 -10.90 -11.34
N SER A 157 -5.79 -11.35 -11.57
CA SER A 157 -4.98 -12.03 -10.54
C SER A 157 -3.50 -11.86 -10.84
N GLY A 158 -2.66 -11.94 -9.81
CA GLY A 158 -1.22 -11.76 -9.94
C GLY A 158 -0.52 -11.70 -8.60
N SER A 159 0.52 -10.89 -8.50
CA SER A 159 1.27 -10.73 -7.25
C SER A 159 0.77 -9.57 -6.38
N MET A 160 -0.03 -8.65 -6.92
CA MET A 160 -0.40 -7.38 -6.31
C MET A 160 -1.37 -7.53 -5.12
N ASN A 161 -0.91 -7.10 -3.94
CA ASN A 161 -1.76 -6.94 -2.76
C ASN A 161 -2.57 -5.64 -2.81
N GLU A 162 -3.53 -5.51 -1.89
CA GLU A 162 -4.33 -4.28 -1.72
C GLU A 162 -3.61 -3.35 -0.75
N SER A 163 -2.54 -2.70 -1.23
CA SER A 163 -1.75 -1.71 -0.49
C SER A 163 -1.19 -0.64 -1.43
N ALA A 164 -0.98 0.57 -0.92
CA ALA A 164 -0.40 1.65 -1.71
C ALA A 164 0.99 1.27 -2.25
N THR A 165 1.81 0.57 -1.46
CA THR A 165 3.13 0.07 -1.88
C THR A 165 3.06 -0.92 -3.04
N ALA A 166 2.09 -1.84 -3.03
CA ALA A 166 1.89 -2.78 -4.13
C ALA A 166 1.46 -2.06 -5.43
N MET A 167 0.62 -1.03 -5.31
CA MET A 167 0.09 -0.30 -6.46
C MET A 167 1.09 0.68 -7.09
N SER A 168 2.09 1.17 -6.32
CA SER A 168 2.93 2.30 -6.76
C SER A 168 4.44 2.06 -6.69
N ILE A 169 4.92 1.10 -5.90
CA ILE A 169 6.35 0.96 -5.56
C ILE A 169 6.92 -0.40 -5.92
N ASN A 170 6.21 -1.47 -5.54
CA ASN A 170 6.66 -2.82 -5.83
C ASN A 170 6.55 -3.13 -7.31
N TYR A 171 7.43 -3.99 -7.83
CA TYR A 171 7.23 -4.57 -9.14
C TYR A 171 6.23 -5.72 -9.01
N GLU A 172 4.99 -5.41 -9.35
CA GLU A 172 3.88 -6.35 -9.30
C GLU A 172 3.28 -6.52 -10.69
N THR A 173 2.69 -7.68 -10.94
CA THR A 173 2.00 -7.97 -12.18
C THR A 173 0.58 -8.41 -11.89
N ILE A 174 -0.34 -8.05 -12.77
CA ILE A 174 -1.70 -8.58 -12.81
C ILE A 174 -2.03 -9.03 -14.24
N ASP A 175 -2.54 -10.24 -14.35
CA ASP A 175 -3.18 -10.75 -15.56
C ASP A 175 -4.67 -10.42 -15.51
N VAL A 176 -5.23 -9.99 -16.63
CA VAL A 176 -6.61 -9.49 -16.72
C VAL A 176 -7.42 -10.32 -17.71
N PHE A 177 -8.65 -10.67 -17.32
CA PHE A 177 -9.60 -11.48 -18.09
C PHE A 177 -10.95 -10.79 -18.13
N ARG A 178 -11.63 -10.85 -19.28
CA ARG A 178 -12.92 -10.21 -19.53
C ARG A 178 -14.00 -11.25 -19.77
N SER A 179 -15.17 -11.09 -19.20
CA SER A 179 -16.31 -12.02 -19.40
C SER A 179 -16.82 -12.02 -20.84
N TRP A 180 -16.58 -10.93 -21.58
CA TRP A 180 -16.94 -10.77 -23.00
C TRP A 180 -15.78 -11.06 -23.96
N GLY A 181 -14.67 -11.56 -23.47
CA GLY A 181 -13.51 -11.95 -24.26
C GLY A 181 -13.71 -13.29 -24.98
N GLU A 182 -12.60 -13.89 -25.42
CA GLU A 182 -12.64 -15.24 -25.99
C GLU A 182 -13.07 -16.27 -24.94
N GLN A 183 -13.52 -17.46 -25.39
CA GLN A 183 -14.06 -18.49 -24.50
C GLN A 183 -13.14 -18.83 -23.32
N ASN A 184 -11.83 -18.95 -23.56
CA ASN A 184 -10.86 -19.23 -22.50
C ASN A 184 -10.78 -18.09 -21.46
N GLU A 185 -10.95 -16.87 -21.87
CA GLU A 185 -10.96 -15.68 -21.01
C GLU A 185 -12.23 -15.66 -20.16
N ALA A 186 -13.40 -15.86 -20.78
CA ALA A 186 -14.68 -15.96 -20.11
C ALA A 186 -14.73 -17.12 -19.10
N ASP A 187 -14.14 -18.27 -19.44
CA ASP A 187 -14.04 -19.41 -18.53
C ASP A 187 -13.17 -19.09 -17.30
N ARG A 188 -12.08 -18.34 -17.46
CA ARG A 188 -11.25 -17.87 -16.34
C ARG A 188 -11.99 -16.89 -15.44
N VAL A 189 -12.77 -15.99 -15.99
CA VAL A 189 -13.66 -15.09 -15.22
C VAL A 189 -14.60 -15.91 -14.35
N ARG A 190 -15.33 -16.85 -14.95
CA ARG A 190 -16.27 -17.71 -14.24
C ARG A 190 -15.61 -18.52 -13.12
N LEU A 191 -14.39 -19.04 -13.33
CA LEU A 191 -13.64 -19.74 -12.30
C LEU A 191 -13.30 -18.82 -11.13
N LYS A 192 -12.88 -17.57 -11.38
CA LYS A 192 -12.60 -16.57 -10.34
C LYS A 192 -13.85 -16.13 -9.59
N GLU A 193 -14.98 -15.98 -10.28
CA GLU A 193 -16.27 -15.69 -9.64
C GLU A 193 -16.67 -16.81 -8.67
N ASN A 194 -16.59 -18.05 -9.12
CA ASN A 194 -16.89 -19.22 -8.29
C ASN A 194 -15.95 -19.33 -7.07
N ALA A 195 -14.65 -19.11 -7.28
CA ALA A 195 -13.68 -19.12 -6.20
C ALA A 195 -13.96 -18.03 -5.16
N PHE A 196 -14.20 -16.78 -5.60
CA PHE A 196 -14.57 -15.71 -4.69
C PHE A 196 -15.86 -16.01 -3.94
N PHE A 197 -16.87 -16.54 -4.62
CA PHE A 197 -18.14 -16.93 -4.00
C PHE A 197 -17.95 -17.99 -2.92
N SER A 198 -17.15 -19.01 -3.19
CA SER A 198 -16.87 -20.10 -2.22
C SER A 198 -16.15 -19.56 -0.99
N ILE A 199 -15.15 -18.69 -1.19
CA ILE A 199 -14.39 -18.06 -0.10
C ILE A 199 -15.31 -17.12 0.69
N TRP A 200 -16.02 -16.23 0.01
CA TRP A 200 -16.92 -15.28 0.66
C TRP A 200 -17.96 -15.96 1.57
N ASN A 201 -18.46 -17.10 1.17
CA ASN A 201 -19.49 -17.84 1.91
C ASN A 201 -18.93 -18.92 2.88
N ASP A 202 -17.63 -18.88 3.19
CA ASP A 202 -16.96 -19.87 4.08
C ASP A 202 -17.22 -21.32 3.63
N SER A 203 -17.24 -21.55 2.32
CA SER A 203 -17.49 -22.88 1.74
C SER A 203 -16.27 -23.49 1.03
N GLU A 204 -15.15 -22.77 0.98
CA GLU A 204 -13.90 -23.27 0.41
C GLU A 204 -13.22 -24.23 1.39
N PRO A 205 -12.82 -25.46 0.95
CA PRO A 205 -12.15 -26.41 1.84
C PRO A 205 -10.84 -25.85 2.43
N ASN A 206 -10.61 -26.11 3.71
CA ASN A 206 -9.42 -25.71 4.47
C ASN A 206 -9.19 -24.18 4.59
N ILE A 207 -10.15 -23.37 4.18
CA ILE A 207 -10.16 -21.94 4.43
C ILE A 207 -11.29 -21.63 5.42
N LYS A 208 -10.99 -20.80 6.40
CA LYS A 208 -11.98 -20.23 7.31
C LYS A 208 -12.15 -18.77 7.04
N VAL A 209 -13.40 -18.34 6.95
CA VAL A 209 -13.74 -16.94 6.73
C VAL A 209 -14.60 -16.45 7.89
N LEU A 210 -14.18 -15.34 8.49
CA LEU A 210 -14.88 -14.70 9.60
C LEU A 210 -15.49 -13.38 9.13
N GLU A 211 -16.72 -13.16 9.53
CA GLU A 211 -17.35 -11.85 9.46
C GLU A 211 -16.72 -10.88 10.48
N PHE A 212 -16.87 -9.59 10.28
CA PHE A 212 -16.09 -8.56 10.93
C PHE A 212 -16.93 -7.51 11.71
N PRO A 213 -18.07 -7.88 12.31
CA PRO A 213 -19.01 -6.88 12.85
C PRO A 213 -18.44 -6.09 14.04
N SER A 214 -17.73 -6.73 14.96
CA SER A 214 -17.15 -6.05 16.14
C SER A 214 -16.09 -5.05 15.78
N ILE A 215 -15.22 -5.37 14.83
CA ILE A 215 -14.16 -4.47 14.36
C ILE A 215 -14.74 -3.36 13.49
N SER A 216 -15.67 -3.66 12.62
CA SER A 216 -16.39 -2.67 11.82
C SER A 216 -17.03 -1.63 12.73
N GLN A 217 -17.70 -2.03 13.80
CA GLN A 217 -18.27 -1.13 14.78
C GLN A 217 -17.21 -0.29 15.49
N ALA A 218 -16.11 -0.90 15.94
CA ALA A 218 -15.02 -0.20 16.60
C ALA A 218 -14.34 0.84 15.67
N LEU A 219 -14.18 0.53 14.39
CA LEU A 219 -13.66 1.45 13.39
C LEU A 219 -14.60 2.63 13.16
N ILE A 220 -15.89 2.38 13.05
CA ILE A 220 -16.92 3.43 12.89
C ILE A 220 -16.91 4.36 14.10
N GLU A 221 -16.99 3.81 15.30
CA GLU A 221 -17.03 4.60 16.54
C GLU A 221 -15.79 5.46 16.73
N LYS A 222 -14.62 4.92 16.40
CA LYS A 222 -13.33 5.59 16.61
C LYS A 222 -13.01 6.62 15.53
N TYR A 223 -13.27 6.31 14.28
CA TYR A 223 -12.70 7.05 13.14
C TYR A 223 -13.73 7.82 12.29
N ARG A 224 -15.01 7.47 12.30
CA ARG A 224 -16.04 8.23 11.59
C ARG A 224 -16.33 9.55 12.30
N LYS A 225 -15.59 10.60 11.97
CA LYS A 225 -15.65 11.92 12.60
C LYS A 225 -16.15 13.04 11.69
N ALA A 226 -16.08 12.83 10.37
CA ALA A 226 -16.43 13.81 9.36
C ALA A 226 -17.02 13.11 8.13
N PRO A 227 -17.67 13.82 7.20
CA PRO A 227 -17.99 13.28 5.87
C PRO A 227 -16.74 12.70 5.20
N PRO A 228 -16.88 11.66 4.35
CA PRO A 228 -15.75 11.05 3.68
C PRO A 228 -15.09 12.06 2.73
N ASN A 229 -13.77 12.14 2.77
CA ASN A 229 -13.00 12.93 1.82
C ASN A 229 -12.56 12.01 0.66
N PHE A 230 -13.13 12.23 -0.52
CA PHE A 230 -12.81 11.48 -1.74
C PHE A 230 -11.73 12.16 -2.61
N ASP A 231 -11.17 13.29 -2.17
CA ASP A 231 -10.09 14.00 -2.87
C ASP A 231 -8.72 13.75 -2.22
N LEU A 232 -8.61 12.72 -1.37
CA LEU A 232 -7.36 12.38 -0.67
C LEU A 232 -6.19 12.06 -1.61
N ASP A 233 -6.48 11.50 -2.79
CA ASP A 233 -5.51 11.24 -3.84
C ASP A 233 -4.87 12.53 -4.37
N LYS A 234 -5.65 13.60 -4.51
CA LYS A 234 -5.16 14.90 -4.98
C LYS A 234 -4.26 15.59 -3.96
N GLU A 235 -4.51 15.36 -2.68
CA GLU A 235 -3.72 15.95 -1.59
C GLU A 235 -2.39 15.19 -1.37
N GLN A 236 -2.34 13.90 -1.69
CA GLN A 236 -1.17 13.04 -1.43
C GLN A 236 -0.26 12.83 -2.65
N PHE A 237 -0.80 12.85 -3.85
CA PHE A 237 -0.07 12.51 -5.07
C PHE A 237 -0.48 13.43 -6.23
N PRO A 238 0.17 14.58 -6.38
CA PRO A 238 0.05 15.30 -7.64
C PRO A 238 0.47 14.35 -8.77
N PRO A 239 -0.24 14.36 -9.92
CA PRO A 239 0.07 13.47 -11.02
C PRO A 239 1.54 13.60 -11.36
N LYS A 240 2.27 12.48 -11.34
CA LYS A 240 3.66 12.45 -11.80
C LYS A 240 3.66 12.78 -13.27
N GLU A 241 3.87 14.04 -13.61
CA GLU A 241 4.17 14.43 -14.98
C GLU A 241 5.46 13.70 -15.39
N LYS A 242 5.32 12.67 -16.22
CA LYS A 242 6.45 12.14 -16.97
C LYS A 242 6.90 13.26 -17.88
N LYS A 243 7.92 14.02 -17.52
CA LYS A 243 8.56 14.97 -18.43
C LYS A 243 9.27 14.15 -19.50
N ILE A 244 8.54 13.85 -20.56
CA ILE A 244 9.07 13.26 -21.77
C ILE A 244 9.79 14.38 -22.52
N ARG A 245 11.09 14.35 -22.58
CA ARG A 245 11.88 15.17 -23.48
C ARG A 245 12.15 14.37 -24.76
N THR A 246 11.55 14.79 -25.85
CA THR A 246 11.92 14.28 -27.17
C THR A 246 13.24 14.94 -27.58
N LEU A 247 14.29 14.15 -27.70
CA LEU A 247 15.57 14.61 -28.25
C LEU A 247 15.41 14.90 -29.75
N LYS A 248 16.24 15.81 -30.30
CA LYS A 248 16.20 16.23 -31.72
C LYS A 248 16.36 15.08 -32.71
N ASP A 249 16.81 13.93 -32.25
CA ASP A 249 17.08 12.73 -33.04
C ASP A 249 15.97 11.66 -32.94
N GLY A 250 14.80 12.00 -32.36
CA GLY A 250 13.67 11.10 -32.23
C GLY A 250 13.79 10.07 -31.09
N ASN A 251 14.89 10.08 -30.33
CA ASN A 251 15.05 9.25 -29.14
C ASN A 251 14.29 9.85 -27.94
N ILE A 252 13.64 9.00 -27.16
CA ILE A 252 12.92 9.39 -25.95
C ILE A 252 13.88 9.27 -24.76
N GLU A 253 14.25 10.42 -24.19
CA GLU A 253 14.95 10.45 -22.91
C GLU A 253 13.94 10.61 -21.79
N ILE A 254 13.83 9.59 -20.93
CA ILE A 254 13.07 9.71 -19.69
C ILE A 254 13.92 10.53 -18.73
N VAL A 255 13.62 11.83 -18.64
CA VAL A 255 14.25 12.69 -17.64
C VAL A 255 13.72 12.25 -16.28
N THR A 256 14.46 11.40 -15.60
CA THR A 256 14.23 11.14 -14.19
C THR A 256 14.45 12.43 -13.42
N SER A 257 13.40 12.92 -12.77
CA SER A 257 13.46 13.94 -11.73
C SER A 257 14.57 13.61 -10.72
N ALA A 258 14.99 14.60 -9.93
CA ALA A 258 16.07 14.54 -8.93
C ALA A 258 16.36 13.12 -8.40
N ILE A 259 17.63 12.74 -8.39
CA ILE A 259 18.07 11.39 -8.00
C ILE A 259 17.87 11.14 -6.50
N GLY A 260 17.87 12.20 -5.68
CA GLY A 260 17.77 12.18 -4.23
C GLY A 260 16.40 12.60 -3.67
N PRO A 261 16.23 12.53 -2.36
CA PRO A 261 15.02 12.91 -1.67
C PRO A 261 14.69 14.39 -1.86
N ARG A 262 13.39 14.66 -1.93
CA ARG A 262 12.85 16.03 -1.99
C ARG A 262 11.57 16.07 -1.17
N ILE A 263 11.34 17.21 -0.53
CA ILE A 263 10.05 17.48 0.10
C ILE A 263 9.02 17.61 -1.02
N PRO A 264 7.94 16.80 -1.01
CA PRO A 264 6.88 16.89 -2.02
C PRO A 264 6.24 18.28 -2.03
N GLU A 265 5.83 18.77 -3.19
CA GLU A 265 5.23 20.12 -3.34
C GLU A 265 3.92 20.27 -2.51
N ASN A 266 3.22 19.16 -2.28
CA ASN A 266 2.00 19.12 -1.49
C ASN A 266 2.24 18.97 0.02
N ILE A 267 3.49 18.86 0.48
CA ILE A 267 3.86 18.78 1.89
C ILE A 267 4.51 20.11 2.32
N SER A 268 3.85 20.81 3.23
CA SER A 268 4.42 21.98 3.89
C SER A 268 4.84 21.61 5.30
N LEU A 269 6.14 21.70 5.58
CA LEU A 269 6.63 21.56 6.94
C LEU A 269 6.17 22.74 7.78
N HIS A 270 5.75 22.47 9.01
CA HIS A 270 5.45 23.51 10.00
C HIS A 270 6.73 24.29 10.38
N ASP A 271 6.58 25.50 10.87
CA ASP A 271 7.71 26.35 11.19
C ASP A 271 8.60 25.73 12.28
N TYR A 272 8.03 25.11 13.31
CA TYR A 272 8.81 24.40 14.32
C TYR A 272 9.61 23.21 13.76
N GLN A 273 9.14 22.56 12.66
CA GLN A 273 9.88 21.50 11.99
C GLN A 273 11.04 22.07 11.18
N LYS A 274 10.81 23.20 10.49
CA LYS A 274 11.87 23.93 9.78
C LYS A 274 12.95 24.44 10.73
N ASP A 275 12.54 24.97 11.88
CA ASP A 275 13.47 25.45 12.92
C ASP A 275 14.29 24.30 13.51
N ALA A 276 13.67 23.16 13.76
CA ALA A 276 14.37 21.94 14.23
C ALA A 276 15.39 21.47 13.18
N ILE A 277 15.04 21.45 11.90
CA ILE A 277 15.96 21.07 10.83
C ILE A 277 17.10 22.11 10.72
N ALA A 278 16.81 23.40 10.79
CA ALA A 278 17.83 24.45 10.76
C ALA A 278 18.81 24.34 11.93
N SER A 279 18.32 24.06 13.14
CA SER A 279 19.16 23.82 14.32
C SER A 279 20.05 22.59 14.12
N TRP A 280 19.52 21.51 13.59
CA TRP A 280 20.29 20.30 13.30
C TRP A 280 21.37 20.52 12.23
N VAL A 281 21.09 21.32 11.21
CA VAL A 281 22.09 21.74 10.23
C VAL A 281 23.19 22.58 10.90
N GLY A 282 22.82 23.51 11.79
CA GLY A 282 23.74 24.32 12.58
C GLY A 282 24.68 23.52 13.48
N GLU A 283 24.23 22.37 13.94
CA GLU A 283 25.01 21.41 14.75
C GLU A 283 25.75 20.36 13.88
N ASN A 284 26.10 20.72 12.65
CA ASN A 284 26.79 19.84 11.69
C ASN A 284 26.07 18.50 11.44
N TYR A 285 24.75 18.56 11.33
CA TYR A 285 23.88 17.40 11.08
C TYR A 285 23.92 16.34 12.20
N HIS A 286 24.12 16.76 13.45
CA HIS A 286 24.08 15.91 14.63
C HIS A 286 23.00 16.39 15.60
N GLY A 287 22.29 15.46 16.22
CA GLY A 287 21.30 15.80 17.23
C GLY A 287 20.17 14.80 17.36
N ILE A 288 19.25 15.12 18.25
CA ILE A 288 18.02 14.38 18.50
C ILE A 288 16.84 15.32 18.29
N PHE A 289 15.89 14.93 17.44
CA PHE A 289 14.61 15.61 17.35
C PHE A 289 13.71 15.15 18.49
N ASP A 290 13.79 15.84 19.62
CA ASP A 290 12.90 15.58 20.77
C ASP A 290 11.57 16.30 20.52
N MET A 291 10.60 15.53 20.04
CA MET A 291 9.31 16.03 19.61
C MET A 291 8.19 15.18 20.22
N ALA A 292 7.08 15.82 20.59
CA ALA A 292 5.92 15.13 21.13
C ALA A 292 5.29 14.16 20.11
N THR A 293 4.52 13.18 20.59
CA THR A 293 3.77 12.27 19.72
C THR A 293 2.72 13.05 18.92
N GLY A 294 2.59 12.73 17.61
CA GLY A 294 1.64 13.42 16.73
C GLY A 294 2.14 14.73 16.09
N THR A 295 3.37 15.18 16.39
CA THR A 295 3.94 16.42 15.83
C THR A 295 4.66 16.21 14.49
N GLY A 296 4.52 15.06 13.84
CA GLY A 296 5.13 14.81 12.54
C GLY A 296 6.64 14.55 12.57
N LYS A 297 7.14 13.85 13.59
CA LYS A 297 8.58 13.47 13.71
C LYS A 297 9.15 12.85 12.44
N THR A 298 8.40 11.95 11.81
CA THR A 298 8.79 11.29 10.56
C THR A 298 9.04 12.31 9.45
N PHE A 299 8.12 13.25 9.26
CA PHE A 299 8.25 14.30 8.24
C PHE A 299 9.40 15.26 8.56
N THR A 300 9.65 15.56 9.83
CA THR A 300 10.83 16.33 10.25
C THR A 300 12.12 15.59 9.88
N GLY A 301 12.21 14.28 10.17
CA GLY A 301 13.35 13.46 9.80
C GLY A 301 13.55 13.35 8.29
N LEU A 302 12.47 13.15 7.51
CA LEU A 302 12.53 13.09 6.06
C LEU A 302 12.86 14.46 5.44
N GLY A 303 12.38 15.55 6.02
CA GLY A 303 12.75 16.91 5.65
C GLY A 303 14.24 17.17 5.89
N ALA A 304 14.78 16.70 7.02
CA ALA A 304 16.20 16.78 7.33
C ALA A 304 17.05 16.00 6.31
N ILE A 305 16.64 14.77 5.95
CA ILE A 305 17.29 13.96 4.91
C ILE A 305 17.25 14.68 3.56
N SER A 306 16.12 15.28 3.20
CA SER A 306 15.98 16.03 1.95
C SER A 306 16.92 17.23 1.90
N LYS A 307 16.99 18.00 3.00
CA LYS A 307 17.91 19.13 3.13
C LYS A 307 19.37 18.70 3.01
N LEU A 308 19.77 17.65 3.73
CA LEU A 308 21.13 17.11 3.64
C LEU A 308 21.48 16.61 2.23
N SER A 309 20.52 15.97 1.54
CA SER A 309 20.74 15.53 0.16
C SER A 309 20.94 16.70 -0.81
N GLU A 310 20.20 17.80 -0.64
CA GLU A 310 20.40 19.02 -1.41
C GLU A 310 21.78 19.61 -1.17
N ASP A 311 22.20 19.73 0.09
CA ASP A 311 23.50 20.27 0.47
C ASP A 311 24.67 19.42 -0.06
N LEU A 312 24.47 18.12 -0.23
CA LEU A 312 25.44 17.18 -0.79
C LEU A 312 25.26 16.88 -2.28
N ASN A 313 24.43 17.65 -2.99
CA ASN A 313 24.13 17.44 -4.41
C ASN A 313 23.69 16.02 -4.76
N ASP A 314 22.83 15.41 -3.93
CA ASP A 314 22.31 14.05 -4.06
C ASP A 314 23.38 12.94 -3.95
N LYS A 315 24.55 13.22 -3.39
CA LYS A 315 25.54 12.22 -3.07
C LYS A 315 25.43 11.80 -1.60
N LEU A 316 24.41 11.00 -1.30
CA LEU A 316 24.07 10.64 0.07
C LEU A 316 23.65 9.17 0.16
N ALA A 317 24.12 8.50 1.20
CA ALA A 317 23.66 7.19 1.64
C ALA A 317 22.89 7.36 2.96
N VAL A 318 21.65 6.90 2.99
CA VAL A 318 20.77 7.00 4.17
C VAL A 318 20.49 5.61 4.71
N ILE A 319 20.62 5.44 6.01
CA ILE A 319 20.19 4.24 6.72
C ILE A 319 19.16 4.66 7.77
N ILE A 320 17.95 4.13 7.67
CA ILE A 320 16.87 4.30 8.62
C ILE A 320 16.75 3.01 9.40
N VAL A 321 16.94 3.08 10.71
CA VAL A 321 16.90 1.92 11.60
C VAL A 321 15.67 2.00 12.47
N CYS A 322 14.81 0.99 12.37
CA CYS A 322 13.60 0.88 13.15
C CYS A 322 13.71 -0.25 14.18
N PRO A 323 13.16 -0.10 15.39
CA PRO A 323 13.20 -1.14 16.40
C PRO A 323 12.41 -2.40 15.98
N TYR A 324 11.35 -2.25 15.20
CA TYR A 324 10.44 -3.34 14.81
C TYR A 324 10.13 -3.33 13.30
N GLN A 325 9.76 -4.50 12.76
CA GLN A 325 9.48 -4.70 11.34
C GLN A 325 8.33 -3.80 10.83
N HIS A 326 7.23 -3.71 11.56
CA HIS A 326 6.09 -2.89 11.18
C HIS A 326 6.43 -1.40 11.05
N LEU A 327 7.39 -0.91 11.84
CA LEU A 327 7.91 0.46 11.69
C LEU A 327 8.74 0.63 10.41
N VAL A 328 9.46 -0.42 9.99
CA VAL A 328 10.15 -0.41 8.69
C VAL A 328 9.14 -0.22 7.57
N GLU A 329 8.05 -0.97 7.58
CA GLU A 329 7.01 -0.90 6.57
C GLU A 329 6.36 0.49 6.53
N GLN A 330 6.09 1.08 7.68
CA GLN A 330 5.56 2.42 7.79
C GLN A 330 6.55 3.49 7.27
N TRP A 331 7.82 3.42 7.68
CA TRP A 331 8.84 4.33 7.17
C TRP A 331 9.02 4.23 5.65
N VAL A 332 8.88 3.04 5.07
CA VAL A 332 8.95 2.83 3.63
C VAL A 332 7.89 3.64 2.90
N GLU A 333 6.66 3.69 3.39
CA GLU A 333 5.59 4.48 2.78
C GLU A 333 5.95 5.98 2.72
N ASP A 334 6.43 6.54 3.83
CA ASP A 334 6.79 7.95 3.90
C ASP A 334 8.08 8.27 3.12
N VAL A 335 9.08 7.39 3.17
CA VAL A 335 10.35 7.50 2.41
C VAL A 335 10.08 7.62 0.91
N VAL A 336 9.13 6.86 0.41
CA VAL A 336 8.77 6.91 -1.02
C VAL A 336 8.09 8.23 -1.40
N ARG A 337 7.25 8.78 -0.52
CA ARG A 337 6.65 10.10 -0.74
C ARG A 337 7.70 11.18 -0.95
N PHE A 338 8.84 11.07 -0.28
CA PHE A 338 9.98 11.97 -0.41
C PHE A 338 10.91 11.62 -1.58
N ASN A 339 10.41 10.92 -2.61
CA ASN A 339 11.13 10.54 -3.83
C ASN A 339 12.33 9.60 -3.59
N MET A 340 12.30 8.80 -2.54
CA MET A 340 13.32 7.79 -2.27
C MET A 340 12.85 6.40 -2.67
N LYS A 341 13.77 5.56 -3.17
CA LYS A 341 13.52 4.13 -3.46
C LYS A 341 14.25 3.30 -2.41
N PRO A 342 13.59 2.89 -1.32
CA PRO A 342 14.27 2.20 -0.24
C PRO A 342 14.64 0.76 -0.60
N ILE A 343 15.81 0.34 -0.12
CA ILE A 343 16.16 -1.07 0.04
C ILE A 343 15.62 -1.48 1.41
N ILE A 344 14.84 -2.56 1.47
CA ILE A 344 14.11 -2.96 2.67
C ILE A 344 14.77 -4.19 3.30
N GLY A 345 15.36 -4.05 4.49
CA GLY A 345 16.12 -5.09 5.17
C GLY A 345 15.50 -5.54 6.50
N TYR A 346 14.95 -6.76 6.52
CA TYR A 346 14.60 -7.53 7.72
C TYR A 346 14.45 -9.01 7.35
N SER A 347 14.31 -9.91 8.32
CA SER A 347 14.34 -11.37 8.11
C SER A 347 13.29 -11.86 7.12
N SER A 348 12.06 -11.33 7.20
CA SER A 348 10.93 -11.64 6.32
C SER A 348 10.69 -10.59 5.23
N SER A 349 11.72 -9.79 4.87
CA SER A 349 11.61 -8.74 3.88
C SER A 349 10.96 -9.22 2.56
N PRO A 350 10.05 -8.43 1.98
CA PRO A 350 9.51 -8.69 0.65
C PRO A 350 10.59 -8.63 -0.44
N GLN A 351 11.66 -7.85 -0.23
CA GLN A 351 12.83 -7.83 -1.10
C GLN A 351 13.80 -8.94 -0.70
N LYS A 352 13.59 -10.17 -1.23
CA LYS A 352 14.44 -11.34 -0.89
C LYS A 352 15.93 -11.14 -1.22
N ASP A 353 16.23 -10.30 -2.20
CA ASP A 353 17.57 -9.96 -2.70
C ASP A 353 18.15 -8.67 -2.06
N TRP A 354 17.57 -8.17 -0.97
CA TRP A 354 17.96 -6.90 -0.36
C TRP A 354 19.47 -6.81 -0.03
N LYS A 355 20.11 -7.92 0.38
CA LYS A 355 21.57 -7.96 0.64
C LYS A 355 22.38 -7.66 -0.62
N GLN A 356 21.97 -8.22 -1.76
CA GLN A 356 22.64 -7.99 -3.05
C GLN A 356 22.39 -6.55 -3.52
N ARG A 357 21.15 -6.04 -3.36
CA ARG A 357 20.81 -4.65 -3.69
C ARG A 357 21.62 -3.68 -2.86
N LEU A 358 21.73 -3.91 -1.55
CA LEU A 358 22.54 -3.08 -0.66
C LEU A 358 24.01 -3.11 -1.04
N SER A 359 24.57 -4.28 -1.28
CA SER A 359 25.98 -4.45 -1.71
C SER A 359 26.26 -3.72 -3.03
N LYS A 360 25.31 -3.78 -3.97
CA LYS A 360 25.39 -3.05 -5.23
C LYS A 360 25.31 -1.53 -4.99
N ALA A 361 24.36 -1.05 -4.20
CA ALA A 361 24.20 0.36 -3.90
C ALA A 361 25.45 0.96 -3.23
N VAL A 362 26.02 0.27 -2.25
CA VAL A 362 27.27 0.66 -1.58
C VAL A 362 28.45 0.71 -2.57
N ARG A 363 28.53 -0.24 -3.50
CA ARG A 363 29.57 -0.24 -4.53
C ARG A 363 29.39 0.93 -5.50
N ASP A 364 28.17 1.14 -5.97
CA ASP A 364 27.85 2.25 -6.89
C ASP A 364 28.15 3.60 -6.22
N GLN A 365 27.84 3.76 -4.93
CA GLN A 365 28.17 4.96 -4.17
C GLN A 365 29.66 5.24 -4.08
N LYS A 366 30.49 4.19 -3.99
CA LYS A 366 31.96 4.31 -3.94
C LYS A 366 32.60 4.66 -5.28
N ILE A 367 32.04 4.13 -6.37
CA ILE A 367 32.65 4.20 -7.72
C ILE A 367 32.21 5.46 -8.47
N ARG A 368 30.95 5.90 -8.29
CA ARG A 368 30.41 7.06 -9.03
C ARG A 368 30.85 8.37 -8.38
N ALA A 369 31.51 9.23 -9.16
CA ALA A 369 31.93 10.55 -8.73
C ALA A 369 30.77 11.54 -8.59
N ASP A 370 29.68 11.31 -9.31
CA ASP A 370 28.50 12.18 -9.45
C ASP A 370 27.27 11.54 -8.80
N LYS A 371 26.28 12.32 -8.59
CA LYS A 371 24.96 12.06 -7.99
C LYS A 371 24.64 10.58 -7.78
N SER A 372 24.84 10.08 -6.58
CA SER A 372 24.49 8.73 -6.20
C SER A 372 23.78 8.76 -4.85
N PHE A 373 22.51 8.39 -4.86
CA PHE A 373 21.68 8.31 -3.67
C PHE A 373 21.18 6.88 -3.48
N PHE A 374 21.22 6.39 -2.24
CA PHE A 374 20.42 5.23 -1.85
C PHE A 374 19.88 5.38 -0.42
N CYS A 375 18.76 4.74 -0.16
CA CYS A 375 18.15 4.64 1.16
C CYS A 375 17.99 3.17 1.55
N PHE A 376 18.43 2.81 2.74
CA PHE A 376 18.26 1.48 3.34
C PHE A 376 17.43 1.60 4.62
N VAL A 377 16.28 0.96 4.65
CA VAL A 377 15.39 0.93 5.82
C VAL A 377 15.42 -0.48 6.40
N CYS A 378 15.77 -0.61 7.67
CA CYS A 378 15.97 -1.92 8.28
C CYS A 378 15.55 -1.97 9.75
N THR A 379 15.41 -3.20 10.26
CA THR A 379 15.23 -3.40 11.71
C THR A 379 16.56 -3.33 12.47
N LEU A 380 16.49 -2.90 13.72
CA LEU A 380 17.64 -2.85 14.62
C LEU A 380 18.32 -4.22 14.79
N SER A 381 17.54 -5.31 14.79
CA SER A 381 18.04 -6.67 14.89
C SER A 381 19.00 -7.08 13.76
N LEU A 382 18.94 -6.42 12.59
CA LEU A 382 19.85 -6.67 11.48
C LEU A 382 21.25 -6.05 11.67
N ILE A 383 21.38 -5.03 12.49
CA ILE A 383 22.66 -4.34 12.70
C ILE A 383 23.58 -5.16 13.61
N HIS A 384 23.02 -6.13 14.33
CA HIS A 384 23.76 -7.02 15.23
C HIS A 384 24.22 -8.33 14.55
N ILE A 385 24.02 -8.49 13.25
CA ILE A 385 24.52 -9.58 12.41
C ILE A 385 25.64 -9.04 11.53
#